data_7ea906fd1bf54941af6c6681a1ff1870
#
_entry.id   7ea906fd1bf54941af6c6681a1ff1870
#
_cell.length_a   1.000
_cell.length_b   1.000
_cell.length_c   1.000
_cell.angle_alpha   90.00
_cell.angle_beta   90.00
_cell.angle_gamma   90.00
#
_symmetry.space_group_name_H-M   'P 1'
#
loop_
_entity.id
_entity.type
_entity.pdbx_description
1 polymer ?
#
loop_
_entity_poly.entity_id
_entity_poly.type
_entity_poly.pdbx_seq_one_letter_code
_entity_poly.pdbx_strand_id
1 'polypeptide(L)'
;MERGLNALATLGIVLAGCGSMLASNSMYNVDAGHRAIKFSRIHGIQKRIYGEGTHFMIPWFERPIIFDIRARPKVVVSLTGSKDLQMVNITCRVLSRPNKERLVEIYRNIGLDHDEKILPSIINEVLKSVVAQYNASQLLTMREDVSKTIRDLLVKRAQEFNIILDDVSLTHLSFSQDYEKAVESKQVAQQQAERAKYLVLKANEEKKSIIIKAEGEARAAKLIGDAVRENPAFIALKHVDTCREISSILARSSSRSLINLSSILSNLSSNNFSCLK
;
A
#
# COMPACT_ATOMS: atom_id res chain seq x y z
N MET A 1 33.87 64.88 52.04
CA MET A 1 34.35 63.99 50.94
C MET A 1 33.66 62.63 50.91
N GLU A 2 33.14 62.08 51.97
CA GLU A 2 32.54 60.72 52.04
C GLU A 2 31.22 60.58 51.27
N ARG A 3 30.42 61.64 51.21
CA ARG A 3 29.14 61.56 50.49
C ARG A 3 29.27 61.38 48.93
N GLY A 4 30.36 61.86 48.36
CA GLY A 4 30.65 61.69 46.95
C GLY A 4 31.14 60.29 46.56
N LEU A 5 31.92 59.69 47.51
CA LEU A 5 32.48 58.35 47.34
C LEU A 5 31.39 57.28 47.42
N ASN A 6 30.41 57.43 48.29
CA ASN A 6 29.25 56.52 48.39
C ASN A 6 28.30 56.64 47.21
N ALA A 7 28.13 57.84 46.63
CA ALA A 7 27.32 58.03 45.42
C ALA A 7 27.97 57.37 44.23
N LEU A 8 29.28 57.42 44.07
CA LEU A 8 30.02 56.74 43.00
C LEU A 8 29.98 55.20 43.15
N ALA A 9 30.11 54.74 44.43
CA ALA A 9 30.01 53.30 44.72
C ALA A 9 28.58 52.75 44.40
N THR A 10 27.53 53.46 44.80
CA THR A 10 26.13 53.04 44.47
C THR A 10 25.85 53.12 42.97
N LEU A 11 26.35 54.11 42.23
CA LEU A 11 26.24 54.18 40.79
C LEU A 11 26.95 53.01 40.11
N GLY A 12 28.12 52.59 40.59
CA GLY A 12 28.87 51.44 40.13
C GLY A 12 28.13 50.12 40.33
N ILE A 13 27.50 49.93 41.49
CA ILE A 13 26.71 48.73 41.78
C ILE A 13 25.44 48.65 40.89
N VAL A 14 24.77 49.76 40.67
CA VAL A 14 23.59 49.84 39.80
C VAL A 14 23.98 49.55 38.34
N LEU A 15 25.09 50.10 37.87
CA LEU A 15 25.61 49.84 36.53
C LEU A 15 26.04 48.41 36.34
N ALA A 16 26.71 47.78 37.34
CA ALA A 16 27.08 46.38 37.34
C ALA A 16 25.85 45.45 37.39
N GLY A 17 24.83 45.80 38.17
CA GLY A 17 23.56 45.07 38.24
C GLY A 17 22.76 45.16 36.94
N CYS A 18 22.66 46.32 36.34
CA CYS A 18 22.05 46.48 35.01
C CYS A 18 22.86 45.74 33.92
N GLY A 19 24.20 45.79 33.99
CA GLY A 19 25.08 45.09 33.05
C GLY A 19 24.94 43.57 33.14
N SER A 20 24.86 43.00 34.34
CA SER A 20 24.63 41.56 34.50
C SER A 20 23.25 41.09 34.05
N MET A 21 22.23 41.90 34.30
CA MET A 21 20.85 41.61 33.85
C MET A 21 20.70 41.70 32.30
N LEU A 22 21.43 42.61 31.68
CA LEU A 22 21.52 42.71 30.23
C LEU A 22 22.31 41.54 29.64
N ALA A 23 23.39 41.10 30.25
CA ALA A 23 24.22 40.00 29.78
C ALA A 23 23.48 38.65 29.87
N SER A 24 22.71 38.40 30.94
CA SER A 24 21.95 37.16 31.09
C SER A 24 20.80 37.06 30.07
N ASN A 25 20.23 38.19 29.64
CA ASN A 25 19.13 38.24 28.67
C ASN A 25 19.60 38.39 27.20
N SER A 26 20.92 38.48 26.98
CA SER A 26 21.51 38.63 25.63
C SER A 26 21.83 37.30 24.94
N MET A 27 21.66 36.17 25.62
CA MET A 27 21.91 34.85 25.07
C MET A 27 20.59 34.13 24.79
N TYR A 28 20.51 33.47 23.64
CA TYR A 28 19.43 32.55 23.34
C TYR A 28 19.99 31.24 22.81
N ASN A 29 19.33 30.14 23.14
CA ASN A 29 19.71 28.81 22.71
C ASN A 29 18.80 28.36 21.57
N VAL A 30 19.39 27.73 20.56
CA VAL A 30 18.69 27.09 19.45
C VAL A 30 18.89 25.60 19.57
N ASP A 31 17.80 24.86 19.81
CA ASP A 31 17.84 23.43 20.00
C ASP A 31 18.16 22.68 18.71
N ALA A 32 18.61 21.42 18.84
CA ALA A 32 18.88 20.56 17.72
C ALA A 32 17.61 20.37 16.83
N GLY A 33 17.78 20.48 15.51
CA GLY A 33 16.66 20.40 14.57
C GLY A 33 15.89 21.72 14.41
N HIS A 34 16.37 22.81 14.98
CA HIS A 34 15.83 24.15 14.81
C HIS A 34 16.83 25.08 14.15
N ARG A 35 16.32 26.14 13.53
CA ARG A 35 17.10 27.25 12.99
C ARG A 35 16.49 28.57 13.45
N ALA A 36 17.32 29.53 13.73
CA ALA A 36 16.85 30.85 14.16
C ALA A 36 17.15 31.93 13.11
N ILE A 37 16.21 32.86 13.01
CA ILE A 37 16.35 34.09 12.25
C ILE A 37 16.20 35.24 13.24
N LYS A 38 17.03 36.27 13.12
CA LYS A 38 16.92 37.47 13.95
C LYS A 38 16.08 38.52 13.26
N PHE A 39 15.11 39.01 13.96
CA PHE A 39 14.36 40.21 13.60
C PHE A 39 14.88 41.39 14.41
N SER A 40 15.43 42.39 13.72
CA SER A 40 15.86 43.66 14.30
C SER A 40 14.78 44.71 14.14
N ARG A 41 14.46 45.47 15.16
CA ARG A 41 13.50 46.57 15.09
C ARG A 41 13.97 47.71 14.20
N ILE A 42 15.30 47.88 14.00
CA ILE A 42 15.87 48.96 13.19
C ILE A 42 16.05 48.52 11.74
N HIS A 43 16.61 47.32 11.50
CA HIS A 43 16.99 46.85 10.18
C HIS A 43 16.02 45.81 9.59
N GLY A 44 14.98 45.44 10.35
CA GLY A 44 14.03 44.39 9.94
C GLY A 44 14.63 42.99 10.03
N ILE A 45 14.26 42.09 9.12
CA ILE A 45 14.69 40.70 9.11
C ILE A 45 16.12 40.61 8.59
N GLN A 46 17.02 40.03 9.41
CA GLN A 46 18.39 39.75 8.99
C GLN A 46 18.42 38.55 8.04
N LYS A 47 19.21 38.67 6.95
CA LYS A 47 19.37 37.57 5.98
C LYS A 47 20.16 36.38 6.52
N ARG A 48 20.83 36.51 7.64
CA ARG A 48 21.67 35.47 8.26
C ARG A 48 20.81 34.47 9.02
N ILE A 49 20.98 33.20 8.73
CA ILE A 49 20.32 32.08 9.41
C ILE A 49 21.32 31.52 10.43
N TYR A 50 20.88 31.40 11.67
CA TYR A 50 21.68 30.88 12.78
C TYR A 50 21.40 29.39 12.98
N GLY A 51 22.48 28.63 13.15
CA GLY A 51 22.42 27.18 13.39
C GLY A 51 22.07 26.83 14.84
N GLU A 52 22.21 25.57 15.15
CA GLU A 52 22.05 25.01 16.49
C GLU A 52 23.14 25.56 17.42
N GLY A 53 22.82 25.72 18.70
CA GLY A 53 23.72 26.21 19.72
C GLY A 53 23.33 27.55 20.33
N THR A 54 24.23 28.11 21.15
CA THR A 54 24.01 29.37 21.86
C THR A 54 24.49 30.55 21.03
N HIS A 55 23.62 31.54 20.85
CA HIS A 55 23.89 32.74 20.08
C HIS A 55 23.60 33.98 20.90
N PHE A 56 24.27 35.09 20.56
CA PHE A 56 24.07 36.39 21.17
C PHE A 56 23.02 37.19 20.43
N MET A 57 22.18 37.89 21.18
CA MET A 57 21.25 38.90 20.69
C MET A 57 21.34 40.17 21.50
N ILE A 58 20.98 41.28 20.94
CA ILE A 58 20.86 42.54 21.67
C ILE A 58 19.43 42.62 22.24
N PRO A 59 19.25 42.50 23.56
CA PRO A 59 17.94 42.58 24.19
C PRO A 59 17.29 43.91 23.84
N TRP A 60 15.96 43.94 23.61
CA TRP A 60 15.12 45.05 23.17
C TRP A 60 15.17 45.35 21.67
N PHE A 61 16.31 45.24 21.03
CA PHE A 61 16.46 45.56 19.58
C PHE A 61 16.29 44.34 18.68
N GLU A 62 16.71 43.18 19.13
CA GLU A 62 16.66 41.93 18.36
C GLU A 62 15.72 40.94 19.02
N ARG A 63 14.95 40.22 18.20
CA ARG A 63 14.10 39.10 18.60
C ARG A 63 14.44 37.88 17.78
N PRO A 64 14.84 36.76 18.40
CA PRO A 64 15.05 35.51 17.65
C PRO A 64 13.71 34.88 17.33
N ILE A 65 13.60 34.35 16.11
CA ILE A 65 12.46 33.58 15.63
C ILE A 65 13.00 32.21 15.31
N ILE A 66 12.49 31.20 16.02
CA ILE A 66 12.96 29.83 15.94
C ILE A 66 12.01 29.05 15.00
N PHE A 67 12.59 28.41 14.02
CA PHE A 67 11.90 27.53 13.07
C PHE A 67 12.30 26.09 13.29
N ASP A 68 11.33 25.19 13.30
CA ASP A 68 11.59 23.74 13.24
C ASP A 68 11.85 23.35 11.77
N ILE A 69 12.99 22.70 11.53
CA ILE A 69 13.41 22.23 10.19
C ILE A 69 13.21 20.73 9.99
N ARG A 70 12.64 20.05 10.96
CA ARG A 70 12.35 18.61 10.88
C ARG A 70 11.17 18.37 9.94
N ALA A 71 11.18 17.20 9.32
CA ALA A 71 10.04 16.79 8.52
C ALA A 71 8.83 16.47 9.42
N ARG A 72 7.70 17.12 9.15
CA ARG A 72 6.45 16.92 9.89
C ARG A 72 5.40 16.33 8.99
N PRO A 73 4.70 15.27 9.43
CA PRO A 73 3.58 14.72 8.70
C PRO A 73 2.34 15.61 8.89
N LYS A 74 1.69 15.98 7.78
CA LYS A 74 0.40 16.65 7.78
C LYS A 74 -0.61 15.78 7.03
N VAL A 75 -1.75 15.57 7.65
CA VAL A 75 -2.87 14.85 7.02
C VAL A 75 -3.94 15.86 6.65
N VAL A 76 -4.35 15.84 5.39
CA VAL A 76 -5.41 16.71 4.86
C VAL A 76 -6.51 15.86 4.25
N VAL A 77 -7.73 16.09 4.68
CA VAL A 77 -8.94 15.47 4.15
C VAL A 77 -9.60 16.46 3.21
N SER A 78 -9.87 16.04 1.99
CA SER A 78 -10.49 16.88 0.96
C SER A 78 -11.68 16.16 0.33
N LEU A 79 -12.81 16.84 0.28
CA LEU A 79 -13.99 16.41 -0.47
C LEU A 79 -13.95 17.03 -1.85
N THR A 80 -13.90 16.21 -2.89
CA THR A 80 -13.76 16.66 -4.28
C THR A 80 -14.72 15.91 -5.20
N GLY A 81 -15.13 16.56 -6.32
CA GLY A 81 -15.88 15.88 -7.38
C GLY A 81 -14.92 15.26 -8.41
N SER A 82 -15.19 14.03 -8.80
CA SER A 82 -14.53 13.38 -9.93
C SER A 82 -15.07 13.90 -11.27
N LYS A 83 -14.45 13.50 -12.38
CA LYS A 83 -14.94 13.82 -13.73
C LYS A 83 -16.37 13.36 -13.98
N ASP A 84 -16.77 12.24 -13.37
CA ASP A 84 -18.13 11.67 -13.44
C ASP A 84 -19.12 12.35 -12.47
N LEU A 85 -18.77 13.50 -11.90
CA LEU A 85 -19.56 14.25 -10.90
C LEU A 85 -19.84 13.45 -9.62
N GLN A 86 -19.04 12.40 -9.34
CA GLN A 86 -19.13 11.65 -8.09
C GLN A 86 -18.31 12.34 -7.01
N MET A 87 -18.91 12.50 -5.82
CA MET A 87 -18.21 13.05 -4.67
C MET A 87 -17.25 12.01 -4.09
N VAL A 88 -16.00 12.41 -3.96
CA VAL A 88 -14.91 11.57 -3.47
C VAL A 88 -14.27 12.24 -2.25
N ASN A 89 -14.18 11.51 -1.17
CA ASN A 89 -13.46 11.94 0.03
C ASN A 89 -12.04 11.34 -0.01
N ILE A 90 -11.05 12.21 -0.10
CA ILE A 90 -9.64 11.82 -0.25
C ILE A 90 -8.86 12.31 0.95
N THR A 91 -8.13 11.41 1.57
CA THR A 91 -7.18 11.73 2.62
C THR A 91 -5.77 11.63 2.07
N CYS A 92 -5.06 12.74 2.09
CA CYS A 92 -3.67 12.83 1.67
C CYS A 92 -2.79 13.07 2.89
N ARG A 93 -1.73 12.27 3.01
CA ARG A 93 -0.66 12.45 4.00
C ARG A 93 0.57 12.99 3.29
N VAL A 94 1.04 14.12 3.74
CA VAL A 94 2.22 14.80 3.20
C VAL A 94 3.26 14.96 4.29
N LEU A 95 4.49 14.58 3.99
CA LEU A 95 5.65 14.82 4.84
C LEU A 95 6.39 16.04 4.28
N SER A 96 6.40 17.12 5.03
CA SER A 96 6.94 18.41 4.61
C SER A 96 7.97 18.96 5.58
N ARG A 97 8.91 19.72 5.05
CA ARG A 97 9.87 20.51 5.81
C ARG A 97 10.16 21.83 5.11
N PRO A 98 10.46 22.90 5.85
CA PRO A 98 10.86 24.17 5.24
C PRO A 98 12.29 24.07 4.66
N ASN A 99 12.53 24.83 3.58
CA ASN A 99 13.88 24.94 3.02
C ASN A 99 14.79 25.71 3.97
N LYS A 100 15.85 25.06 4.46
CA LYS A 100 16.80 25.60 5.42
C LYS A 100 17.47 26.90 4.97
N GLU A 101 17.69 27.04 3.65
CA GLU A 101 18.40 28.18 3.08
C GLU A 101 17.51 29.41 2.86
N ARG A 102 16.20 29.19 2.69
CA ARG A 102 15.23 30.24 2.34
C ARG A 102 14.21 30.52 3.46
N LEU A 103 14.55 30.22 4.70
CA LEU A 103 13.69 30.49 5.86
C LEU A 103 13.29 31.97 6.00
N VAL A 104 14.19 32.87 5.60
CA VAL A 104 13.95 34.32 5.64
C VAL A 104 12.82 34.72 4.68
N GLU A 105 12.77 34.09 3.50
CA GLU A 105 11.72 34.35 2.49
C GLU A 105 10.39 33.77 2.95
N ILE A 106 10.41 32.57 3.54
CA ILE A 106 9.22 31.92 4.13
C ILE A 106 8.63 32.85 5.19
N TYR A 107 9.46 33.32 6.13
CA TYR A 107 8.98 34.20 7.19
C TYR A 107 8.43 35.52 6.68
N ARG A 108 9.06 36.10 5.66
CA ARG A 108 8.62 37.38 5.08
C ARG A 108 7.28 37.28 4.37
N ASN A 109 7.06 36.20 3.63
CA ASN A 109 5.89 36.03 2.78
C ASN A 109 4.70 35.39 3.50
N ILE A 110 4.97 34.46 4.43
CA ILE A 110 3.97 33.58 5.03
C ILE A 110 3.87 33.76 6.54
N GLY A 111 4.99 33.97 7.21
CA GLY A 111 5.07 34.04 8.66
C GLY A 111 5.56 32.73 9.29
N LEU A 112 5.27 32.57 10.59
CA LEU A 112 5.70 31.40 11.36
C LEU A 112 4.87 30.15 11.05
N ASP A 113 3.57 30.33 10.84
CA ASP A 113 2.58 29.24 10.71
C ASP A 113 2.41 28.81 9.25
N HIS A 114 3.51 28.64 8.51
CA HIS A 114 3.49 28.26 7.10
C HIS A 114 2.86 26.88 6.88
N ASP A 115 3.06 25.95 7.81
CA ASP A 115 2.53 24.58 7.72
C ASP A 115 1.02 24.51 7.88
N GLU A 116 0.43 25.43 8.68
CA GLU A 116 -1.00 25.36 8.97
C GLU A 116 -1.86 26.12 7.96
N LYS A 117 -1.31 27.17 7.36
CA LYS A 117 -2.09 28.07 6.48
C LYS A 117 -1.96 27.69 5.02
N ILE A 118 -0.75 27.49 4.54
CA ILE A 118 -0.49 27.35 3.10
C ILE A 118 -0.55 25.89 2.65
N LEU A 119 0.02 24.98 3.42
CA LEU A 119 0.11 23.58 3.02
C LEU A 119 -1.27 22.96 2.74
N PRO A 120 -2.30 23.10 3.61
CA PRO A 120 -3.62 22.55 3.31
C PRO A 120 -4.27 23.19 2.09
N SER A 121 -4.04 24.48 1.86
CA SER A 121 -4.58 25.19 0.69
C SER A 121 -4.02 24.65 -0.61
N ILE A 122 -2.69 24.50 -0.70
CA ILE A 122 -2.02 23.93 -1.87
C ILE A 122 -2.44 22.49 -2.12
N ILE A 123 -2.48 21.68 -1.06
CA ILE A 123 -2.90 20.27 -1.15
C ILE A 123 -4.32 20.17 -1.69
N ASN A 124 -5.26 20.95 -1.15
CA ASN A 124 -6.64 20.95 -1.61
C ASN A 124 -6.79 21.43 -3.06
N GLU A 125 -6.05 22.47 -3.45
CA GLU A 125 -6.04 22.98 -4.83
C GLU A 125 -5.59 21.90 -5.80
N VAL A 126 -4.45 21.26 -5.54
CA VAL A 126 -3.89 20.23 -6.41
C VAL A 126 -4.76 18.99 -6.42
N LEU A 127 -5.24 18.53 -5.26
CA LEU A 127 -6.15 17.38 -5.18
C LEU A 127 -7.41 17.61 -6.02
N LYS A 128 -8.05 18.77 -5.88
CA LYS A 128 -9.24 19.12 -6.68
C LYS A 128 -8.95 19.15 -8.16
N SER A 129 -7.84 19.75 -8.55
CA SER A 129 -7.42 19.85 -9.95
C SER A 129 -7.15 18.49 -10.59
N VAL A 130 -6.45 17.60 -9.89
CA VAL A 130 -6.10 16.28 -10.44
C VAL A 130 -7.32 15.36 -10.44
N VAL A 131 -8.06 15.29 -9.34
CA VAL A 131 -9.21 14.38 -9.22
C VAL A 131 -10.32 14.70 -10.23
N ALA A 132 -10.52 15.98 -10.56
CA ALA A 132 -11.47 16.39 -11.58
C ALA A 132 -11.11 15.91 -13.01
N GLN A 133 -9.89 15.44 -13.24
CA GLN A 133 -9.45 14.92 -14.55
C GLN A 133 -9.73 13.42 -14.72
N TYR A 134 -9.92 12.69 -13.61
CA TYR A 134 -10.10 11.24 -13.60
C TYR A 134 -11.53 10.84 -13.26
N ASN A 135 -12.00 9.73 -13.85
CA ASN A 135 -13.25 9.09 -13.47
C ASN A 135 -13.09 8.36 -12.12
N ALA A 136 -14.19 8.21 -11.38
CA ALA A 136 -14.17 7.53 -10.09
C ALA A 136 -13.61 6.09 -10.17
N SER A 137 -13.92 5.35 -11.23
CA SER A 137 -13.38 4.01 -11.48
C SER A 137 -11.88 4.01 -11.75
N GLN A 138 -11.35 5.04 -12.45
CA GLN A 138 -9.93 5.18 -12.73
C GLN A 138 -9.13 5.52 -11.45
N LEU A 139 -9.70 6.31 -10.54
CA LEU A 139 -9.08 6.60 -9.25
C LEU A 139 -8.82 5.33 -8.41
N LEU A 140 -9.65 4.29 -8.59
CA LEU A 140 -9.46 2.99 -7.94
C LEU A 140 -8.43 2.11 -8.65
N THR A 141 -8.53 2.01 -9.97
CA THR A 141 -7.71 1.08 -10.78
C THR A 141 -6.30 1.61 -11.05
N MET A 142 -6.16 2.94 -11.25
CA MET A 142 -4.90 3.62 -11.57
C MET A 142 -4.38 4.48 -10.41
N ARG A 143 -4.57 3.99 -9.17
CA ARG A 143 -4.22 4.74 -7.95
C ARG A 143 -2.76 5.19 -7.91
N GLU A 144 -1.85 4.36 -8.42
CA GLU A 144 -0.41 4.67 -8.44
C GLU A 144 -0.08 5.84 -9.36
N ASP A 145 -0.65 5.86 -10.57
CA ASP A 145 -0.43 6.93 -11.54
C ASP A 145 -1.01 8.27 -11.05
N VAL A 146 -2.21 8.20 -10.46
CA VAL A 146 -2.84 9.37 -9.86
C VAL A 146 -2.00 9.91 -8.69
N SER A 147 -1.51 9.04 -7.81
CA SER A 147 -0.65 9.42 -6.69
C SER A 147 0.65 10.06 -7.17
N LYS A 148 1.24 9.56 -8.25
CA LYS A 148 2.45 10.08 -8.88
C LYS A 148 2.21 11.47 -9.46
N THR A 149 1.11 11.64 -10.20
CA THR A 149 0.72 12.94 -10.77
C THR A 149 0.47 13.98 -9.68
N ILE A 150 -0.22 13.59 -8.61
CA ILE A 150 -0.45 14.46 -7.45
C ILE A 150 0.87 14.87 -6.80
N ARG A 151 1.78 13.90 -6.58
CA ARG A 151 3.10 14.17 -6.01
C ARG A 151 3.88 15.19 -6.85
N ASP A 152 3.96 14.97 -8.15
CA ASP A 152 4.74 15.82 -9.06
C ASP A 152 4.21 17.27 -9.09
N LEU A 153 2.89 17.42 -9.13
CA LEU A 153 2.24 18.74 -9.08
C LEU A 153 2.39 19.41 -7.72
N LEU A 154 2.24 18.65 -6.63
CA LEU A 154 2.43 19.18 -5.27
C LEU A 154 3.87 19.62 -5.04
N VAL A 155 4.86 18.86 -5.49
CA VAL A 155 6.27 19.24 -5.37
C VAL A 155 6.55 20.54 -6.11
N LYS A 156 6.08 20.69 -7.35
CA LYS A 156 6.22 21.93 -8.12
C LYS A 156 5.58 23.12 -7.39
N ARG A 157 4.37 22.95 -6.91
CA ARG A 157 3.63 24.02 -6.25
C ARG A 157 4.24 24.40 -4.89
N ALA A 158 4.69 23.40 -4.10
CA ALA A 158 5.33 23.64 -2.81
C ALA A 158 6.70 24.36 -2.95
N GLN A 159 7.43 24.11 -4.04
CA GLN A 159 8.70 24.80 -4.32
C GLN A 159 8.53 26.30 -4.49
N GLU A 160 7.41 26.79 -5.03
CA GLU A 160 7.11 28.22 -5.15
C GLU A 160 7.07 28.92 -3.77
N PHE A 161 6.68 28.16 -2.74
CA PHE A 161 6.62 28.63 -1.34
C PHE A 161 7.85 28.25 -0.51
N ASN A 162 8.90 27.74 -1.15
CA ASN A 162 10.13 27.28 -0.49
C ASN A 162 9.91 26.15 0.53
N ILE A 163 8.88 25.32 0.34
CA ILE A 163 8.59 24.14 1.14
C ILE A 163 9.07 22.91 0.37
N ILE A 164 9.82 22.03 1.04
CA ILE A 164 10.28 20.76 0.50
C ILE A 164 9.31 19.69 0.94
N LEU A 165 8.81 18.91 -0.01
CA LEU A 165 8.00 17.73 0.25
C LEU A 165 8.88 16.49 0.12
N ASP A 166 9.01 15.74 1.21
CA ASP A 166 9.81 14.52 1.24
C ASP A 166 8.98 13.32 0.76
N ASP A 167 7.71 13.23 1.20
CA ASP A 167 6.79 12.18 0.77
C ASP A 167 5.35 12.69 0.66
N VAL A 168 4.62 12.11 -0.31
CA VAL A 168 3.20 12.38 -0.53
C VAL A 168 2.51 11.04 -0.77
N SER A 169 1.55 10.69 0.06
CA SER A 169 0.81 9.45 -0.04
C SER A 169 -0.70 9.66 0.11
N LEU A 170 -1.47 9.01 -0.76
CA LEU A 170 -2.92 8.92 -0.63
C LEU A 170 -3.26 7.78 0.34
N THR A 171 -3.76 8.12 1.52
CA THR A 171 -4.07 7.15 2.58
C THR A 171 -5.44 6.53 2.43
N HIS A 172 -6.44 7.34 2.24
CA HIS A 172 -7.83 6.88 2.17
C HIS A 172 -8.55 7.52 0.98
N LEU A 173 -9.35 6.69 0.32
CA LEU A 173 -10.21 7.10 -0.78
C LEU A 173 -11.57 6.46 -0.54
N SER A 174 -12.60 7.27 -0.27
CA SER A 174 -13.96 6.79 -0.08
C SER A 174 -14.93 7.54 -0.99
N PHE A 175 -15.93 6.84 -1.46
CA PHE A 175 -16.97 7.35 -2.34
C PHE A 175 -18.29 7.48 -1.57
N SER A 176 -19.32 7.97 -2.25
CA SER A 176 -20.68 7.94 -1.68
C SER A 176 -21.14 6.48 -1.52
N GLN A 177 -21.91 6.20 -0.48
CA GLN A 177 -22.41 4.84 -0.20
C GLN A 177 -23.21 4.24 -1.37
N ASP A 178 -23.95 5.08 -2.08
CA ASP A 178 -24.76 4.63 -3.23
C ASP A 178 -23.86 4.21 -4.41
N TYR A 179 -22.77 4.93 -4.62
CA TYR A 179 -21.79 4.59 -5.65
C TYR A 179 -21.03 3.30 -5.29
N GLU A 180 -20.60 3.14 -4.04
CA GLU A 180 -19.93 1.93 -3.56
C GLU A 180 -20.80 0.68 -3.77
N LYS A 181 -22.08 0.74 -3.38
CA LYS A 181 -23.05 -0.34 -3.63
C LYS A 181 -23.27 -0.64 -5.10
N ALA A 182 -23.34 0.39 -5.95
CA ALA A 182 -23.50 0.21 -7.39
C ALA A 182 -22.25 -0.44 -8.03
N VAL A 183 -21.06 -0.05 -7.62
CA VAL A 183 -19.80 -0.65 -8.09
C VAL A 183 -19.69 -2.09 -7.58
N GLU A 184 -20.02 -2.35 -6.33
CA GLU A 184 -20.01 -3.69 -5.75
C GLU A 184 -20.97 -4.63 -6.50
N SER A 185 -22.21 -4.20 -6.73
CA SER A 185 -23.20 -5.00 -7.48
C SER A 185 -22.75 -5.28 -8.90
N LYS A 186 -22.15 -4.31 -9.59
CA LYS A 186 -21.56 -4.49 -10.91
C LYS A 186 -20.41 -5.50 -10.88
N GLN A 187 -19.52 -5.41 -9.91
CA GLN A 187 -18.39 -6.31 -9.75
C GLN A 187 -18.84 -7.75 -9.48
N VAL A 188 -19.83 -7.91 -8.60
CA VAL A 188 -20.44 -9.21 -8.31
C VAL A 188 -21.09 -9.81 -9.56
N ALA A 189 -21.85 -9.00 -10.33
CA ALA A 189 -22.45 -9.46 -11.57
C ALA A 189 -21.41 -9.86 -12.62
N GLN A 190 -20.34 -9.10 -12.78
CA GLN A 190 -19.23 -9.46 -13.66
C GLN A 190 -18.56 -10.76 -13.24
N GLN A 191 -18.26 -10.91 -11.95
CA GLN A 191 -17.66 -12.13 -11.43
C GLN A 191 -18.56 -13.36 -11.60
N GLN A 192 -19.88 -13.20 -11.43
CA GLN A 192 -20.84 -14.27 -11.69
C GLN A 192 -20.87 -14.66 -13.19
N ALA A 193 -20.82 -13.68 -14.08
CA ALA A 193 -20.76 -13.93 -15.52
C ALA A 193 -19.47 -14.65 -15.94
N GLU A 194 -18.33 -14.25 -15.37
CA GLU A 194 -17.06 -14.94 -15.60
C GLU A 194 -17.07 -16.35 -15.03
N ARG A 195 -17.59 -16.53 -13.82
CA ARG A 195 -17.76 -17.87 -13.23
C ARG A 195 -18.62 -18.77 -14.10
N ALA A 196 -19.72 -18.26 -14.66
CA ALA A 196 -20.57 -19.02 -15.56
C ALA A 196 -19.81 -19.44 -16.84
N LYS A 197 -19.00 -18.56 -17.43
CA LYS A 197 -18.14 -18.89 -18.58
C LYS A 197 -17.14 -20.00 -18.25
N TYR A 198 -16.48 -19.92 -17.10
CA TYR A 198 -15.54 -20.98 -16.66
C TYR A 198 -16.23 -22.30 -16.37
N LEU A 199 -17.46 -22.31 -15.85
CA LEU A 199 -18.25 -23.52 -15.66
C LEU A 199 -18.58 -24.18 -17.00
N VAL A 200 -18.98 -23.41 -18.02
CA VAL A 200 -19.24 -23.93 -19.37
C VAL A 200 -17.95 -24.48 -19.98
N LEU A 201 -16.82 -23.76 -19.86
CA LEU A 201 -15.54 -24.26 -20.35
C LEU A 201 -15.15 -25.58 -19.67
N LYS A 202 -15.28 -25.64 -18.35
CA LYS A 202 -15.00 -26.86 -17.56
C LYS A 202 -15.87 -28.03 -18.03
N ALA A 203 -17.19 -27.82 -18.16
CA ALA A 203 -18.12 -28.86 -18.65
C ALA A 203 -17.77 -29.34 -20.07
N ASN A 204 -17.34 -28.44 -20.96
CA ASN A 204 -16.89 -28.80 -22.30
C ASN A 204 -15.59 -29.64 -22.27
N GLU A 205 -14.64 -29.27 -21.41
CA GLU A 205 -13.41 -30.07 -21.29
C GLU A 205 -13.65 -31.43 -20.59
N GLU A 206 -14.54 -31.48 -19.61
CA GLU A 206 -14.99 -32.75 -19.01
C GLU A 206 -15.67 -33.65 -20.07
N LYS A 207 -16.56 -33.08 -20.91
CA LYS A 207 -17.18 -33.80 -22.03
C LYS A 207 -16.12 -34.36 -22.97
N LYS A 208 -15.14 -33.57 -23.40
CA LYS A 208 -14.04 -34.01 -24.25
C LYS A 208 -13.24 -35.15 -23.61
N SER A 209 -12.91 -34.98 -22.29
CA SER A 209 -12.21 -36.01 -21.55
C SER A 209 -12.96 -37.34 -21.49
N ILE A 210 -14.28 -37.31 -21.29
CA ILE A 210 -15.13 -38.50 -21.27
C ILE A 210 -15.15 -39.16 -22.66
N ILE A 211 -15.29 -38.36 -23.74
CA ILE A 211 -15.27 -38.88 -25.10
C ILE A 211 -13.93 -39.55 -25.42
N ILE A 212 -12.81 -38.89 -25.12
CA ILE A 212 -11.47 -39.45 -25.35
C ILE A 212 -11.24 -40.73 -24.56
N LYS A 213 -11.71 -40.79 -23.31
CA LYS A 213 -11.64 -42.00 -22.48
C LYS A 213 -12.48 -43.12 -23.12
N ALA A 214 -13.73 -42.83 -23.48
CA ALA A 214 -14.59 -43.84 -24.11
C ALA A 214 -14.03 -44.32 -25.47
N GLU A 215 -13.46 -43.46 -26.30
CA GLU A 215 -12.76 -43.87 -27.53
C GLU A 215 -11.51 -44.71 -27.22
N GLY A 216 -10.75 -44.37 -26.17
CA GLY A 216 -9.60 -45.13 -25.70
C GLY A 216 -10.00 -46.52 -25.23
N GLU A 217 -11.06 -46.64 -24.44
CA GLU A 217 -11.64 -47.92 -24.00
C GLU A 217 -12.17 -48.75 -25.20
N ALA A 218 -12.87 -48.13 -26.10
CA ALA A 218 -13.36 -48.83 -27.29
C ALA A 218 -12.21 -49.36 -28.19
N ARG A 219 -11.14 -48.56 -28.36
CA ARG A 219 -9.95 -49.02 -29.09
C ARG A 219 -9.23 -50.13 -28.36
N ALA A 220 -9.09 -50.03 -27.04
CA ALA A 220 -8.47 -51.06 -26.19
C ALA A 220 -9.28 -52.36 -26.26
N ALA A 221 -10.62 -52.28 -26.13
CA ALA A 221 -11.50 -53.43 -26.25
C ALA A 221 -11.42 -54.11 -27.66
N LYS A 222 -11.32 -53.29 -28.72
CA LYS A 222 -11.12 -53.79 -30.07
C LYS A 222 -9.78 -54.51 -30.25
N LEU A 223 -8.69 -53.92 -29.77
CA LEU A 223 -7.37 -54.54 -29.80
C LEU A 223 -7.29 -55.85 -29.01
N ILE A 224 -7.92 -55.87 -27.81
CA ILE A 224 -8.03 -57.08 -27.00
C ILE A 224 -8.86 -58.16 -27.74
N GLY A 225 -10.00 -57.74 -28.35
CA GLY A 225 -10.84 -58.66 -29.13
C GLY A 225 -10.10 -59.26 -30.32
N ASP A 226 -9.32 -58.47 -31.04
CA ASP A 226 -8.50 -58.92 -32.16
C ASP A 226 -7.38 -59.88 -31.70
N ALA A 227 -6.70 -59.56 -30.59
CA ALA A 227 -5.65 -60.38 -29.99
C ALA A 227 -6.21 -61.73 -29.47
N VAL A 228 -7.44 -61.72 -28.93
CA VAL A 228 -8.12 -62.99 -28.48
C VAL A 228 -8.52 -63.86 -29.65
N ARG A 229 -8.88 -63.28 -30.79
CA ARG A 229 -9.21 -64.02 -32.04
C ARG A 229 -7.97 -64.72 -32.59
N GLU A 230 -6.81 -64.06 -32.57
CA GLU A 230 -5.56 -64.63 -33.05
C GLU A 230 -5.00 -65.70 -32.13
N ASN A 231 -5.20 -65.57 -30.78
CA ASN A 231 -4.60 -66.46 -29.83
C ASN A 231 -5.51 -66.75 -28.61
N PRO A 232 -6.34 -67.79 -28.62
CA PRO A 232 -7.27 -68.09 -27.52
C PRO A 232 -6.59 -68.38 -26.18
N ALA A 233 -5.29 -68.77 -26.16
CA ALA A 233 -4.49 -68.95 -24.94
C ALA A 233 -4.24 -67.62 -24.17
N PHE A 234 -4.43 -66.45 -24.84
CA PHE A 234 -4.27 -65.14 -24.23
C PHE A 234 -5.27 -64.90 -23.08
N ILE A 235 -6.52 -65.43 -23.22
CA ILE A 235 -7.52 -65.34 -22.13
C ILE A 235 -7.06 -66.06 -20.87
N ALA A 236 -6.49 -67.25 -21.00
CA ALA A 236 -6.00 -68.01 -19.87
C ALA A 236 -4.84 -67.28 -19.13
N LEU A 237 -3.95 -66.71 -19.94
CA LEU A 237 -2.81 -65.92 -19.37
C LEU A 237 -3.31 -64.69 -18.62
N LYS A 238 -4.29 -63.95 -19.17
CA LYS A 238 -4.89 -62.77 -18.58
C LYS A 238 -5.66 -63.13 -17.28
N HIS A 239 -6.31 -64.26 -17.20
CA HIS A 239 -6.94 -64.76 -16.00
C HIS A 239 -5.90 -65.01 -14.88
N VAL A 240 -4.75 -65.61 -15.23
CA VAL A 240 -3.68 -65.83 -14.25
C VAL A 240 -3.11 -64.48 -13.74
N ASP A 241 -2.92 -63.52 -14.64
CA ASP A 241 -2.44 -62.18 -14.27
C ASP A 241 -3.42 -61.46 -13.36
N THR A 242 -4.73 -61.46 -13.65
CA THR A 242 -5.74 -60.84 -12.79
C THR A 242 -5.86 -61.54 -11.44
N CYS A 243 -5.78 -62.87 -11.39
CA CYS A 243 -5.72 -63.59 -10.12
C CYS A 243 -4.50 -63.24 -9.28
N ARG A 244 -3.34 -63.04 -9.93
CA ARG A 244 -2.11 -62.59 -9.27
C ARG A 244 -2.23 -61.15 -8.73
N GLU A 245 -2.84 -60.27 -9.48
CA GLU A 245 -3.07 -58.88 -9.09
C GLU A 245 -4.05 -58.80 -7.91
N ILE A 246 -5.17 -59.50 -7.97
CA ILE A 246 -6.14 -59.60 -6.88
C ILE A 246 -5.49 -60.20 -5.62
N SER A 247 -4.68 -61.27 -5.75
CA SER A 247 -3.98 -61.86 -4.61
C SER A 247 -2.98 -60.89 -3.99
N SER A 248 -2.29 -60.09 -4.81
CA SER A 248 -1.34 -59.07 -4.32
C SER A 248 -2.03 -57.91 -3.58
N ILE A 249 -3.22 -57.49 -4.04
CA ILE A 249 -4.05 -56.48 -3.37
C ILE A 249 -4.60 -57.05 -2.04
N LEU A 250 -5.08 -58.26 -2.06
CA LEU A 250 -5.58 -58.94 -0.83
C LEU A 250 -4.45 -59.18 0.19
N ALA A 251 -3.25 -59.52 -0.25
CA ALA A 251 -2.08 -59.65 0.63
C ALA A 251 -1.64 -58.32 1.28
N ARG A 252 -1.90 -57.20 0.64
CA ARG A 252 -1.63 -55.87 1.18
C ARG A 252 -2.76 -55.33 2.04
N SER A 253 -3.98 -55.87 1.94
CA SER A 253 -5.11 -55.42 2.73
C SER A 253 -5.05 -56.03 4.14
N SER A 254 -5.30 -55.22 5.16
CA SER A 254 -5.37 -55.62 6.57
C SER A 254 -6.62 -56.46 6.90
N SER A 255 -7.47 -56.74 5.93
CA SER A 255 -8.73 -57.48 6.10
C SER A 255 -8.50 -58.96 5.84
N ARG A 256 -8.78 -59.79 6.82
CA ARG A 256 -8.79 -61.26 6.69
C ARG A 256 -10.10 -61.71 6.00
N SER A 257 -10.08 -61.80 4.68
CA SER A 257 -11.18 -62.44 3.94
C SER A 257 -10.82 -63.89 3.60
N LEU A 258 -11.57 -64.80 4.13
CA LEU A 258 -11.50 -66.23 3.77
C LEU A 258 -12.25 -66.40 2.45
N ILE A 259 -11.53 -66.36 1.34
CA ILE A 259 -12.09 -66.65 0.02
C ILE A 259 -11.91 -68.14 -0.27
N ASN A 260 -13.00 -68.81 -0.45
CA ASN A 260 -12.95 -70.21 -0.84
C ASN A 260 -12.59 -70.34 -2.32
N LEU A 261 -11.31 -70.62 -2.59
CA LEU A 261 -10.75 -70.61 -3.98
C LEU A 261 -11.42 -71.72 -4.84
N SER A 262 -11.95 -72.77 -4.24
CA SER A 262 -12.62 -73.83 -4.99
C SER A 262 -13.94 -73.40 -5.63
N SER A 263 -14.68 -72.49 -5.00
CA SER A 263 -15.94 -71.96 -5.56
C SER A 263 -15.72 -70.99 -6.73
N ILE A 264 -14.60 -70.27 -6.72
CA ILE A 264 -14.21 -69.38 -7.80
C ILE A 264 -13.71 -70.17 -9.01
N LEU A 265 -12.91 -71.18 -8.77
CA LEU A 265 -12.41 -72.08 -9.83
C LEU A 265 -13.51 -72.94 -10.47
N SER A 266 -14.49 -73.38 -9.70
CA SER A 266 -15.63 -74.12 -10.29
C SER A 266 -16.55 -73.28 -11.14
N ASN A 267 -16.79 -72.02 -10.75
CA ASN A 267 -17.56 -71.09 -11.60
C ASN A 267 -16.81 -70.64 -12.88
N LEU A 268 -15.49 -70.61 -12.84
CA LEU A 268 -14.66 -70.34 -14.02
C LEU A 268 -14.60 -71.55 -14.97
N SER A 269 -14.63 -72.76 -14.47
CA SER A 269 -14.64 -73.94 -15.31
C SER A 269 -16.02 -74.25 -15.94
N SER A 270 -17.11 -73.87 -15.27
CA SER A 270 -18.48 -74.09 -15.77
C SER A 270 -18.86 -73.14 -16.92
N ASN A 271 -18.30 -71.90 -16.92
CA ASN A 271 -18.58 -70.93 -18.00
C ASN A 271 -17.80 -71.18 -19.29
N ASN A 272 -16.72 -71.97 -19.25
CA ASN A 272 -15.94 -72.31 -20.46
C ASN A 272 -16.56 -73.44 -21.35
N PHE A 273 -17.58 -74.13 -20.84
CA PHE A 273 -18.20 -75.21 -21.60
C PHE A 273 -19.53 -74.86 -22.28
N SER A 274 -20.09 -73.66 -22.04
CA SER A 274 -21.36 -73.25 -22.63
C SER A 274 -21.23 -72.39 -23.94
N CYS A 275 -20.03 -72.03 -24.34
CA CYS A 275 -19.77 -71.21 -25.55
C CYS A 275 -19.22 -72.04 -26.74
N LEU A 276 -19.25 -73.40 -26.65
CA LEU A 276 -18.87 -74.27 -27.77
C LEU A 276 -20.02 -75.27 -28.11
N LYS A 277 -21.18 -74.70 -28.37
CA LYS A 277 -22.20 -75.37 -29.19
C LYS A 277 -22.81 -74.39 -30.17
#